data_c4ac6d59cbbb2cfea34093919ac2bb85
#
_entry.id   c4ac6d59cbbb2cfea34093919ac2bb85
#
_cell.length_a   1.000
_cell.length_b   1.000
_cell.length_c   1.000
_cell.angle_alpha   90.00
_cell.angle_beta   90.00
_cell.angle_gamma   90.00
#
_symmetry.space_group_name_H-M   'P 1'
#
loop_
_entity.id
_entity.type
_entity.pdbx_description
1 polymer ?
#
loop_
_entity_poly.entity_id
_entity_poly.type
_entity_poly.pdbx_seq_one_letter_code
_entity_poly.pdbx_strand_id
1 'polypeptide(L)'
;LKLTKRTATNWDDLMLDQRFFNRLGLLIAPIVIQIVFKEFEWTQFAFLMKLINVWITLSFLLIVSSILDGINRIYDSYPMAKDRPIKVFIQVIKIFFYCAAIIIVISILIDKDPVALLAGLGAISAVLMLVFKDSILGFVAGIQLISNRMVNIGDWIVMPSSNADGDVIEINLT
;
A
#
# COMPACT_ATOMS: atom_id res chain seq x y z
N LEU A 1 14.25 31.36 -2.47
CA LEU A 1 13.35 31.21 -3.64
C LEU A 1 13.87 31.86 -4.92
N LYS A 2 15.18 32.20 -5.01
CA LYS A 2 15.79 32.77 -6.24
C LYS A 2 16.76 31.81 -6.96
N LEU A 3 16.94 30.58 -6.48
CA LEU A 3 17.93 29.64 -7.03
C LEU A 3 17.39 28.73 -8.15
N THR A 4 16.06 28.58 -8.27
CA THR A 4 15.44 27.66 -9.23
C THR A 4 15.18 28.25 -10.63
N LYS A 5 15.39 29.56 -10.84
CA LYS A 5 15.11 30.20 -12.14
C LYS A 5 16.19 29.99 -13.22
N ARG A 6 17.18 29.12 -13.01
CA ARG A 6 18.33 28.96 -13.94
C ARG A 6 18.33 27.64 -14.73
N THR A 7 17.38 26.74 -14.49
CA THR A 7 17.28 25.48 -15.25
C THR A 7 16.22 25.61 -16.35
N ALA A 8 16.62 25.29 -17.58
CA ALA A 8 15.77 25.33 -18.79
C ALA A 8 14.64 24.28 -18.80
N THR A 9 14.44 23.56 -17.71
CA THR A 9 13.46 22.47 -17.57
C THR A 9 12.53 22.81 -16.42
N ASN A 10 11.22 22.90 -16.67
CA ASN A 10 10.17 23.14 -15.66
C ASN A 10 10.00 21.96 -14.64
N TRP A 11 10.90 21.00 -14.64
CA TRP A 11 10.84 19.82 -13.77
C TRP A 11 11.07 20.16 -12.30
N ASP A 12 11.99 21.12 -12.05
CA ASP A 12 12.31 21.56 -10.68
C ASP A 12 11.09 22.22 -10.03
N ASP A 13 10.34 23.03 -10.78
CA ASP A 13 9.14 23.69 -10.29
C ASP A 13 7.98 22.73 -10.08
N LEU A 14 7.89 21.66 -10.89
CA LEU A 14 6.86 20.63 -10.79
C LEU A 14 7.13 19.63 -9.65
N MET A 15 8.39 19.28 -9.41
CA MET A 15 8.78 18.38 -8.31
C MET A 15 8.82 19.10 -6.96
N LEU A 16 9.37 20.33 -6.92
CA LEU A 16 9.65 21.09 -5.71
C LEU A 16 8.56 22.14 -5.45
N ASP A 17 7.30 21.70 -5.43
CA ASP A 17 6.17 22.54 -5.06
C ASP A 17 6.33 23.04 -3.60
N GLN A 18 5.73 24.18 -3.29
CA GLN A 18 5.69 24.76 -1.94
C GLN A 18 5.21 23.76 -0.88
N ARG A 19 4.38 22.79 -1.27
CA ARG A 19 3.93 21.67 -0.42
C ARG A 19 5.09 20.75 0.00
N PHE A 20 6.05 20.49 -0.89
CA PHE A 20 7.22 19.67 -0.60
C PHE A 20 8.12 20.35 0.44
N PHE A 21 8.42 21.63 0.26
CA PHE A 21 9.23 22.40 1.21
C PHE A 21 8.57 22.52 2.59
N ASN A 22 7.25 22.73 2.64
CA ASN A 22 6.52 22.76 3.90
C ASN A 22 6.57 21.40 4.63
N ARG A 23 6.51 20.30 3.90
CA ARG A 23 6.62 18.94 4.46
C ARG A 23 8.04 18.62 4.93
N LEU A 24 9.07 19.11 4.23
CA LEU A 24 10.45 19.03 4.69
C LEU A 24 10.63 19.78 6.02
N GLY A 25 10.06 20.97 6.14
CA GLY A 25 10.08 21.74 7.39
C GLY A 25 9.46 20.98 8.58
N LEU A 26 8.38 20.22 8.33
CA LEU A 26 7.74 19.37 9.35
C LEU A 26 8.63 18.22 9.83
N LEU A 27 9.58 17.75 9.00
CA LEU A 27 10.50 16.68 9.37
C LEU A 27 11.70 17.21 10.16
N ILE A 28 12.16 18.44 9.89
CA ILE A 28 13.32 19.04 10.57
C ILE A 28 13.04 19.22 12.07
N ALA A 29 11.85 19.70 12.44
CA ALA A 29 11.50 19.99 13.82
C ALA A 29 11.62 18.75 14.75
N PRO A 30 11.00 17.59 14.46
CA PRO A 30 11.11 16.44 15.34
C PRO A 30 12.52 15.84 15.36
N ILE A 31 13.30 15.94 14.27
CA ILE A 31 14.71 15.49 14.26
C ILE A 31 15.54 16.34 15.22
N VAL A 32 15.43 17.67 15.16
CA VAL A 32 16.14 18.57 16.08
C VAL A 32 15.75 18.28 17.53
N ILE A 33 14.46 18.11 17.81
CA ILE A 33 13.97 17.76 19.14
C ILE A 33 14.57 16.42 19.59
N GLN A 34 14.60 15.40 18.73
CA GLN A 34 15.17 14.09 19.05
C GLN A 34 16.67 14.16 19.40
N ILE A 35 17.44 14.96 18.67
CA ILE A 35 18.86 15.17 18.94
C ILE A 35 19.05 15.83 20.32
N VAL A 36 18.30 16.88 20.61
CA VAL A 36 18.35 17.58 21.91
C VAL A 36 18.00 16.63 23.06
N PHE A 37 16.92 15.87 22.94
CA PHE A 37 16.50 14.91 23.96
C PHE A 37 17.55 13.84 24.24
N LYS A 38 18.23 13.34 23.17
CA LYS A 38 19.28 12.36 23.29
C LYS A 38 20.53 12.90 23.97
N GLU A 39 20.90 14.14 23.68
CA GLU A 39 22.09 14.79 24.24
C GLU A 39 21.95 15.05 25.75
N PHE A 40 20.74 15.33 26.22
CA PHE A 40 20.45 15.61 27.65
C PHE A 40 20.04 14.35 28.44
N GLU A 41 20.17 13.14 27.86
CA GLU A 41 19.81 11.86 28.52
C GLU A 41 18.41 11.82 29.15
N TRP A 42 17.44 12.54 28.59
CA TRP A 42 16.07 12.61 29.08
C TRP A 42 15.27 11.32 28.84
N THR A 43 15.89 10.19 29.19
CA THR A 43 15.33 8.83 29.01
C THR A 43 14.05 8.59 29.81
N GLN A 44 13.82 9.38 30.88
CA GLN A 44 12.58 9.36 31.68
C GLN A 44 11.33 9.71 30.87
N PHE A 45 11.48 10.36 29.71
CA PHE A 45 10.37 10.73 28.83
C PHE A 45 10.20 9.75 27.65
N ALA A 46 10.30 8.46 27.91
CA ALA A 46 10.18 7.42 26.88
C ALA A 46 8.92 7.55 26.00
N PHE A 47 7.79 7.96 26.59
CA PHE A 47 6.56 8.20 25.86
C PHE A 47 6.67 9.37 24.86
N LEU A 48 7.34 10.47 25.25
CA LEU A 48 7.58 11.59 24.34
C LEU A 48 8.48 11.19 23.16
N MET A 49 9.49 10.36 23.41
CA MET A 49 10.36 9.81 22.35
C MET A 49 9.56 8.97 21.34
N LYS A 50 8.59 8.16 21.80
CA LYS A 50 7.68 7.44 20.89
C LYS A 50 6.87 8.40 20.03
N LEU A 51 6.31 9.46 20.61
CA LEU A 51 5.55 10.46 19.86
C LEU A 51 6.42 11.17 18.81
N ILE A 52 7.66 11.51 19.17
CA ILE A 52 8.63 12.11 18.23
C ILE A 52 8.92 11.14 17.07
N ASN A 53 9.15 9.85 17.36
CA ASN A 53 9.40 8.83 16.33
C ASN A 53 8.17 8.62 15.43
N VAL A 54 6.96 8.62 15.97
CA VAL A 54 5.72 8.60 15.19
C VAL A 54 5.62 9.84 14.29
N TRP A 55 5.93 11.03 14.83
CA TRP A 55 5.93 12.26 14.04
C TRP A 55 6.94 12.20 12.90
N ILE A 56 8.16 11.71 13.13
CA ILE A 56 9.18 11.52 12.09
C ILE A 56 8.66 10.57 11.00
N THR A 57 8.07 9.43 11.39
CA THR A 57 7.52 8.45 10.47
C THR A 57 6.43 9.05 9.58
N LEU A 58 5.48 9.80 10.18
CA LEU A 58 4.40 10.44 9.44
C LEU A 58 4.93 11.55 8.51
N SER A 59 5.88 12.37 8.99
CA SER A 59 6.50 13.41 8.17
C SER A 59 7.25 12.83 6.97
N PHE A 60 7.99 11.73 7.18
CA PHE A 60 8.66 11.00 6.11
C PHE A 60 7.67 10.47 5.08
N LEU A 61 6.57 9.86 5.53
CA LEU A 61 5.49 9.38 4.64
C LEU A 61 4.90 10.50 3.78
N LEU A 62 4.67 11.68 4.39
CA LEU A 62 4.17 12.86 3.66
C LEU A 62 5.15 13.34 2.59
N ILE A 63 6.46 13.25 2.85
CA ILE A 63 7.50 13.60 1.87
C ILE A 63 7.50 12.60 0.72
N VAL A 64 7.50 11.30 1.01
CA VAL A 64 7.43 10.25 -0.02
C VAL A 64 6.17 10.43 -0.88
N SER A 65 5.01 10.67 -0.25
CA SER A 65 3.78 10.95 -0.97
C SER A 65 3.88 12.19 -1.87
N SER A 66 4.59 13.25 -1.40
CA SER A 66 4.81 14.47 -2.19
C SER A 66 5.71 14.23 -3.40
N ILE A 67 6.74 13.41 -3.25
CA ILE A 67 7.64 13.02 -4.36
C ILE A 67 6.84 12.24 -5.41
N LEU A 68 6.04 11.27 -4.99
CA LEU A 68 5.20 10.49 -5.90
C LEU A 68 4.17 11.36 -6.64
N ASP A 69 3.59 12.37 -5.95
CA ASP A 69 2.72 13.36 -6.60
C ASP A 69 3.49 14.24 -7.60
N GLY A 70 4.74 14.60 -7.28
CA GLY A 70 5.63 15.30 -8.19
C GLY A 70 5.91 14.50 -9.46
N ILE A 71 6.24 13.22 -9.32
CA ILE A 71 6.44 12.31 -10.45
C ILE A 71 5.19 12.24 -11.33
N ASN A 72 3.99 12.11 -10.72
CA ASN A 72 2.75 12.09 -11.48
C ASN A 72 2.55 13.39 -12.27
N ARG A 73 2.79 14.55 -11.65
CA ARG A 73 2.65 15.86 -12.32
C ARG A 73 3.62 16.03 -13.48
N ILE A 74 4.88 15.58 -13.31
CA ILE A 74 5.87 15.60 -14.40
C ILE A 74 5.37 14.73 -15.55
N TYR A 75 4.93 13.50 -15.25
CA TYR A 75 4.43 12.58 -16.27
C TYR A 75 3.22 13.14 -17.00
N ASP A 76 2.27 13.74 -16.26
CA ASP A 76 1.05 14.34 -16.83
C ASP A 76 1.36 15.54 -17.76
N SER A 77 2.57 16.12 -17.69
CA SER A 77 3.01 17.18 -18.61
C SER A 77 3.38 16.65 -20.01
N TYR A 78 3.58 15.35 -20.17
CA TYR A 78 3.90 14.73 -21.46
C TYR A 78 2.63 14.36 -22.25
N PRO A 79 2.64 14.52 -23.59
CA PRO A 79 1.50 14.17 -24.45
C PRO A 79 1.06 12.69 -24.33
N MET A 80 2.00 11.78 -24.06
CA MET A 80 1.74 10.35 -23.89
C MET A 80 0.91 10.00 -22.64
N ALA A 81 0.82 10.90 -21.67
CA ALA A 81 0.09 10.66 -20.43
C ALA A 81 -1.42 10.47 -20.67
N LYS A 82 -1.96 11.04 -21.75
CA LYS A 82 -3.39 10.92 -22.12
C LYS A 82 -3.77 9.47 -22.45
N ASP A 83 -2.87 8.76 -23.12
CA ASP A 83 -3.14 7.38 -23.57
C ASP A 83 -2.73 6.33 -22.53
N ARG A 84 -1.80 6.67 -21.63
CA ARG A 84 -1.25 5.74 -20.62
C ARG A 84 -1.12 6.43 -19.25
N PRO A 85 -2.20 6.61 -18.51
CA PRO A 85 -2.15 7.25 -17.20
C PRO A 85 -1.43 6.37 -16.18
N ILE A 86 -0.36 6.90 -15.53
CA ILE A 86 0.38 6.19 -14.47
C ILE A 86 -0.22 6.43 -13.08
N LYS A 87 -1.23 7.26 -12.96
CA LYS A 87 -1.85 7.66 -11.70
C LYS A 87 -2.25 6.46 -10.83
N VAL A 88 -2.79 5.40 -11.45
CA VAL A 88 -3.20 4.18 -10.73
C VAL A 88 -2.00 3.49 -10.10
N PHE A 89 -0.89 3.37 -10.83
CA PHE A 89 0.35 2.77 -10.30
C PHE A 89 0.90 3.57 -9.13
N ILE A 90 0.90 4.89 -9.24
CA ILE A 90 1.34 5.78 -8.14
C ILE A 90 0.43 5.62 -6.92
N GLN A 91 -0.88 5.49 -7.10
CA GLN A 91 -1.80 5.22 -6.01
C GLN A 91 -1.51 3.90 -5.31
N VAL A 92 -1.25 2.82 -6.05
CA VAL A 92 -0.89 1.51 -5.48
C VAL A 92 0.41 1.62 -4.67
N ILE A 93 1.43 2.29 -5.22
CA ILE A 93 2.69 2.54 -4.50
C ILE A 93 2.45 3.33 -3.20
N LYS A 94 1.61 4.37 -3.23
CA LYS A 94 1.24 5.13 -2.03
C LYS A 94 0.55 4.27 -0.99
N ILE A 95 -0.39 3.41 -1.40
CA ILE A 95 -1.07 2.49 -0.48
C ILE A 95 -0.04 1.59 0.22
N PHE A 96 0.94 1.07 -0.52
CA PHE A 96 2.02 0.27 0.06
C PHE A 96 2.80 1.05 1.13
N PHE A 97 3.20 2.29 0.85
CA PHE A 97 3.90 3.14 1.82
C PHE A 97 3.02 3.51 3.03
N TYR A 98 1.71 3.73 2.84
CA TYR A 98 0.78 3.97 3.94
C TYR A 98 0.65 2.74 4.85
N CYS A 99 0.51 1.54 4.27
CA CYS A 99 0.48 0.30 5.05
C CYS A 99 1.79 0.09 5.83
N ALA A 100 2.94 0.29 5.19
CA ALA A 100 4.24 0.20 5.86
C ALA A 100 4.37 1.20 7.02
N ALA A 101 3.95 2.45 6.82
CA ALA A 101 3.99 3.47 7.87
C ALA A 101 3.06 3.13 9.04
N ILE A 102 1.87 2.57 8.80
CA ILE A 102 0.95 2.12 9.84
C ILE A 102 1.62 1.03 10.69
N ILE A 103 2.28 0.05 10.06
CA ILE A 103 2.98 -1.03 10.79
C ILE A 103 4.11 -0.47 11.64
N ILE A 104 4.91 0.48 11.09
CA ILE A 104 5.99 1.14 11.83
C ILE A 104 5.44 1.92 13.02
N VAL A 105 4.37 2.69 12.84
CA VAL A 105 3.73 3.46 13.92
C VAL A 105 3.23 2.52 15.03
N ILE A 106 2.55 1.43 14.67
CA ILE A 106 2.10 0.43 15.65
C ILE A 106 3.30 -0.17 16.40
N SER A 107 4.35 -0.54 15.66
CA SER A 107 5.61 -1.08 16.19
C SER A 107 6.22 -0.15 17.26
N ILE A 108 6.32 1.17 16.97
CA ILE A 108 6.82 2.19 17.90
C ILE A 108 5.96 2.26 19.17
N LEU A 109 4.63 2.23 19.02
CA LEU A 109 3.70 2.37 20.15
C LEU A 109 3.74 1.19 21.11
N ILE A 110 3.90 -0.04 20.58
CA ILE A 110 3.89 -1.28 21.37
C ILE A 110 5.30 -1.79 21.71
N ASP A 111 6.37 -1.06 21.36
CA ASP A 111 7.78 -1.45 21.56
C ASP A 111 8.12 -2.82 20.98
N LYS A 112 7.64 -3.10 19.76
CA LYS A 112 7.93 -4.34 19.04
C LYS A 112 8.66 -4.07 17.74
N ASP A 113 9.44 -5.04 17.30
CA ASP A 113 10.10 -4.98 16.00
C ASP A 113 9.05 -5.01 14.86
N PRO A 114 9.07 -4.06 13.90
CA PRO A 114 8.17 -4.07 12.75
C PRO A 114 8.28 -5.36 11.92
N VAL A 115 9.47 -5.97 11.84
CA VAL A 115 9.67 -7.24 11.12
C VAL A 115 8.93 -8.37 11.82
N ALA A 116 8.94 -8.41 13.16
CA ALA A 116 8.20 -9.41 13.93
C ALA A 116 6.67 -9.25 13.75
N LEU A 117 6.18 -8.01 13.65
CA LEU A 117 4.75 -7.75 13.35
C LEU A 117 4.39 -8.25 11.95
N LEU A 118 5.22 -7.95 10.95
CA LEU A 118 5.01 -8.43 9.57
C LEU A 118 5.04 -9.96 9.50
N ALA A 119 5.97 -10.61 10.19
CA ALA A 119 6.05 -12.06 10.24
C ALA A 119 4.78 -12.67 10.88
N GLY A 120 4.29 -12.07 11.97
CA GLY A 120 3.03 -12.50 12.61
C GLY A 120 1.82 -12.34 11.69
N LEU A 121 1.68 -11.19 11.00
CA LEU A 121 0.62 -10.97 10.02
C LEU A 121 0.73 -11.93 8.84
N GLY A 122 1.95 -12.22 8.37
CA GLY A 122 2.18 -13.20 7.32
C GLY A 122 1.77 -14.61 7.72
N ALA A 123 2.10 -15.04 8.94
CA ALA A 123 1.69 -16.35 9.46
C ALA A 123 0.16 -16.47 9.56
N ILE A 124 -0.53 -15.46 10.09
CA ILE A 124 -1.99 -15.42 10.14
C ILE A 124 -2.59 -15.48 8.73
N SER A 125 -2.05 -14.69 7.80
CA SER A 125 -2.50 -14.68 6.41
C SER A 125 -2.34 -16.03 5.73
N ALA A 126 -1.24 -16.75 5.99
CA ALA A 126 -1.01 -18.09 5.46
C ALA A 126 -2.05 -19.10 5.98
N VAL A 127 -2.36 -19.05 7.29
CA VAL A 127 -3.41 -19.90 7.89
C VAL A 127 -4.77 -19.58 7.29
N LEU A 128 -5.13 -18.30 7.18
CA LEU A 128 -6.40 -17.89 6.57
C LEU A 128 -6.48 -18.36 5.10
N MET A 129 -5.39 -18.20 4.33
CA MET A 129 -5.36 -18.68 2.96
C MET A 129 -5.55 -20.20 2.85
N LEU A 130 -4.98 -20.96 3.81
CA LEU A 130 -5.15 -22.41 3.85
C LEU A 130 -6.61 -22.77 4.14
N VAL A 131 -7.25 -22.07 5.08
CA VAL A 131 -8.67 -22.32 5.45
C VAL A 131 -9.61 -22.00 4.28
N PHE A 132 -9.35 -20.92 3.56
CA PHE A 132 -10.21 -20.48 2.45
C PHE A 132 -9.82 -21.06 1.09
N LYS A 133 -8.74 -21.85 1.01
CA LYS A 133 -8.20 -22.36 -0.27
C LYS A 133 -9.27 -23.02 -1.13
N ASP A 134 -10.04 -23.94 -0.57
CA ASP A 134 -11.01 -24.70 -1.35
C ASP A 134 -12.21 -23.84 -1.78
N SER A 135 -12.63 -22.89 -0.93
CA SER A 135 -13.66 -21.91 -1.29
C SER A 135 -13.21 -21.00 -2.43
N ILE A 136 -11.95 -20.53 -2.39
CA ILE A 136 -11.37 -19.69 -3.47
C ILE A 136 -11.28 -20.50 -4.76
N LEU A 137 -10.80 -21.76 -4.70
CA LEU A 137 -10.72 -22.62 -5.88
C LEU A 137 -12.10 -22.92 -6.46
N GLY A 138 -13.09 -23.20 -5.61
CA GLY A 138 -14.48 -23.42 -6.04
C GLY A 138 -15.06 -22.18 -6.74
N PHE A 139 -14.86 -21.01 -6.14
CA PHE A 139 -15.29 -19.73 -6.72
C PHE A 139 -14.66 -19.46 -8.09
N VAL A 140 -13.33 -19.62 -8.21
CA VAL A 140 -12.61 -19.44 -9.47
C VAL A 140 -13.06 -20.45 -10.53
N ALA A 141 -13.22 -21.73 -10.15
CA ALA A 141 -13.72 -22.75 -11.04
C ALA A 141 -15.15 -22.45 -11.51
N GLY A 142 -16.04 -22.02 -10.64
CA GLY A 142 -17.40 -21.60 -10.99
C GLY A 142 -17.41 -20.46 -12.01
N ILE A 143 -16.60 -19.41 -11.79
CA ILE A 143 -16.47 -18.31 -12.76
C ILE A 143 -15.95 -18.83 -14.11
N GLN A 144 -14.96 -19.73 -14.12
CA GLN A 144 -14.40 -20.27 -15.36
C GLN A 144 -15.43 -21.12 -16.11
N LEU A 145 -16.20 -21.96 -15.42
CA LEU A 145 -17.27 -22.75 -16.02
C LEU A 145 -18.32 -21.87 -16.71
N ILE A 146 -18.77 -20.81 -16.02
CA ILE A 146 -19.77 -19.88 -16.54
C ILE A 146 -19.21 -19.06 -17.69
N SER A 147 -18.03 -18.48 -17.52
CA SER A 147 -17.42 -17.56 -18.52
C SER A 147 -17.08 -18.29 -19.81
N ASN A 148 -16.61 -19.53 -19.73
CA ASN A 148 -16.26 -20.35 -20.89
C ASN A 148 -17.43 -21.17 -21.43
N ARG A 149 -18.63 -21.05 -20.84
CA ARG A 149 -19.82 -21.85 -21.19
C ARG A 149 -19.55 -23.34 -21.26
N MET A 150 -18.72 -23.83 -20.32
CA MET A 150 -18.34 -25.26 -20.30
C MET A 150 -19.50 -26.14 -19.82
N VAL A 151 -20.39 -25.58 -19.01
CA VAL A 151 -21.61 -26.24 -18.52
C VAL A 151 -22.72 -25.21 -18.56
N ASN A 152 -23.90 -25.58 -19.06
CA ASN A 152 -25.10 -24.76 -19.10
C ASN A 152 -26.22 -25.41 -18.31
N ILE A 153 -27.20 -24.62 -17.85
CA ILE A 153 -28.42 -25.13 -17.25
C ILE A 153 -29.15 -25.95 -18.32
N GLY A 154 -29.53 -27.20 -17.98
CA GLY A 154 -30.16 -28.16 -18.87
C GLY A 154 -29.18 -29.14 -19.54
N ASP A 155 -27.85 -28.97 -19.34
CA ASP A 155 -26.89 -29.95 -19.85
C ASP A 155 -26.93 -31.23 -18.99
N TRP A 156 -26.82 -32.42 -19.64
CA TRP A 156 -26.63 -33.66 -18.94
C TRP A 156 -25.18 -33.88 -18.60
N ILE A 157 -24.87 -34.03 -17.31
CA ILE A 157 -23.50 -34.26 -16.83
C ILE A 157 -23.42 -35.63 -16.12
N VAL A 158 -22.28 -36.29 -16.33
CA VAL A 158 -21.93 -37.53 -15.63
C VAL A 158 -20.59 -37.34 -14.93
N MET A 159 -20.57 -37.45 -13.61
CA MET A 159 -19.38 -37.38 -12.77
C MET A 159 -19.28 -38.63 -11.88
N PRO A 160 -18.62 -39.69 -12.36
CA PRO A 160 -18.57 -40.98 -11.63
C PRO A 160 -17.93 -40.86 -10.25
N SER A 161 -16.94 -39.96 -10.09
CA SER A 161 -16.23 -39.72 -8.82
C SER A 161 -17.11 -39.17 -7.73
N SER A 162 -18.19 -38.48 -8.06
CA SER A 162 -19.15 -37.89 -7.13
C SER A 162 -20.51 -38.56 -7.18
N ASN A 163 -20.65 -39.67 -7.96
CA ASN A 163 -21.89 -40.39 -8.20
C ASN A 163 -23.05 -39.47 -8.65
N ALA A 164 -22.69 -38.44 -9.46
CA ALA A 164 -23.64 -37.49 -10.04
C ALA A 164 -23.88 -37.85 -11.50
N ASP A 165 -25.16 -38.04 -11.87
CA ASP A 165 -25.64 -38.38 -13.21
C ASP A 165 -27.01 -37.73 -13.40
N GLY A 166 -27.11 -36.72 -14.28
CA GLY A 166 -28.36 -36.00 -14.47
C GLY A 166 -28.22 -34.62 -15.10
N ASP A 167 -29.36 -33.92 -15.18
CA ASP A 167 -29.44 -32.57 -15.74
C ASP A 167 -28.95 -31.50 -14.74
N VAL A 168 -28.24 -30.51 -15.24
CA VAL A 168 -27.83 -29.32 -14.48
C VAL A 168 -29.02 -28.41 -14.28
N ILE A 169 -29.49 -28.28 -13.05
CA ILE A 169 -30.62 -27.42 -12.68
C ILE A 169 -30.15 -26.01 -12.34
N GLU A 170 -28.99 -25.89 -11.66
CA GLU A 170 -28.46 -24.64 -11.19
C GLU A 170 -26.93 -24.69 -11.11
N ILE A 171 -26.26 -23.56 -11.36
CA ILE A 171 -24.80 -23.40 -11.21
C ILE A 171 -24.56 -22.33 -10.15
N ASN A 172 -24.08 -22.76 -8.99
CA ASN A 172 -23.72 -21.88 -7.89
C ASN A 172 -22.21 -21.67 -7.82
N LEU A 173 -21.76 -20.51 -7.28
CA LEU A 173 -20.35 -20.16 -7.13
C LEU A 173 -19.72 -20.66 -5.83
N THR A 174 -20.46 -21.33 -4.98
CA THR A 174 -20.03 -21.89 -3.68
C THR A 174 -20.48 -23.32 -3.56
#